data_21d7261278eb58ee59dbd495390e903e
#
_entry.id   21d7261278eb58ee59dbd495390e903e
#
_cell.length_a   1.000
_cell.length_b   1.000
_cell.length_c   1.000
_cell.angle_alpha   90.00
_cell.angle_beta   90.00
_cell.angle_gamma   90.00
#
_symmetry.space_group_name_H-M   'P 1'
#
loop_
_entity.id
_entity.type
_entity.pdbx_description
1 polymer ?
#
loop_
_entity_poly.entity_id
_entity_poly.type
_entity_poly.pdbx_seq_one_letter_code
_entity_poly.pdbx_strand_id
1 'polypeptide(L)'
;MKEYQIQIKLVKYLKSKKLSKFRFFHVANQGIRSTKYKFLLSSMGLKGGCPDLILEFKGGHMVYVEIKAPKGVLSKSQRLWYNISSALKTPHYILKGEFNDLKKQMDSIITKHYKV
;
A
#
# COMPACT_ATOMS: atom_id res chain seq x y z
N MET A 1 -6.56 1.83 -17.51
CA MET A 1 -6.61 2.80 -16.40
C MET A 1 -5.23 2.90 -15.76
N LYS A 2 -4.80 4.10 -15.43
CA LYS A 2 -3.50 4.30 -14.79
C LYS A 2 -3.54 3.86 -13.32
N GLU A 3 -2.38 3.50 -12.81
CA GLU A 3 -2.23 2.98 -11.44
C GLU A 3 -2.84 3.91 -10.39
N TYR A 4 -2.55 5.22 -10.45
CA TYR A 4 -3.10 6.15 -9.47
C TYR A 4 -4.62 6.26 -9.54
N GLN A 5 -5.20 6.09 -10.74
CA GLN A 5 -6.66 6.09 -10.89
C GLN A 5 -7.30 4.88 -10.25
N ILE A 6 -6.65 3.72 -10.39
CA ILE A 6 -7.08 2.48 -9.73
C ILE A 6 -7.01 2.65 -8.22
N GLN A 7 -5.93 3.24 -7.72
CA GLN A 7 -5.76 3.49 -6.29
C GLN A 7 -6.86 4.40 -5.73
N ILE A 8 -7.20 5.47 -6.46
CA ILE A 8 -8.27 6.39 -6.04
C ILE A 8 -9.59 5.63 -5.90
N LYS A 9 -9.92 4.80 -6.86
CA LYS A 9 -11.15 4.00 -6.81
C LYS A 9 -11.14 3.02 -5.64
N LEU A 10 -10.00 2.38 -5.40
CA LEU A 10 -9.86 1.44 -4.29
C LEU A 10 -10.02 2.14 -2.94
N VAL A 11 -9.45 3.34 -2.80
CA VAL A 11 -9.59 4.14 -1.58
C VAL A 11 -11.05 4.52 -1.33
N LYS A 12 -11.76 4.92 -2.39
CA LYS A 12 -13.20 5.20 -2.27
C LYS A 12 -13.97 3.98 -1.78
N TYR A 13 -13.64 2.82 -2.31
CA TYR A 13 -14.27 1.56 -1.91
C TYR A 13 -13.99 1.26 -0.44
N LEU A 14 -12.74 1.41 0.00
CA LEU A 14 -12.38 1.18 1.40
C LEU A 14 -13.12 2.13 2.35
N LYS A 15 -13.23 3.39 1.97
CA LYS A 15 -13.98 4.37 2.77
C LYS A 15 -15.45 4.00 2.92
N SER A 16 -16.03 3.36 1.91
CA SER A 16 -17.44 2.97 1.94
C SER A 16 -17.73 1.85 2.94
N LYS A 17 -16.73 1.07 3.33
CA LYS A 17 -16.91 -0.06 4.24
C LYS A 17 -17.20 0.34 5.68
N LYS A 18 -16.72 1.50 6.13
CA LYS A 18 -16.98 2.02 7.48
C LYS A 18 -16.71 1.01 8.58
N LEU A 19 -15.59 0.30 8.49
CA LEU A 19 -15.21 -0.69 9.49
C LEU A 19 -14.71 -0.02 10.76
N SER A 20 -15.11 -0.55 11.93
CA SER A 20 -14.60 -0.08 13.21
C SER A 20 -13.25 -0.73 13.51
N LYS A 21 -12.43 -0.08 14.34
CA LYS A 21 -11.12 -0.60 14.76
C LYS A 21 -10.26 -0.99 13.56
N PHE A 22 -10.34 -0.18 12.52
CA PHE A 22 -9.61 -0.35 11.27
C PHE A 22 -9.36 1.03 10.68
N ARG A 23 -8.16 1.24 10.19
CA ARG A 23 -7.85 2.44 9.41
C ARG A 23 -6.84 2.11 8.34
N PHE A 24 -6.76 2.96 7.34
CA PHE A 24 -5.77 2.83 6.29
C PHE A 24 -5.25 4.21 5.93
N PHE A 25 -4.05 4.26 5.39
CA PHE A 25 -3.46 5.52 4.97
C PHE A 25 -2.43 5.28 3.88
N HIS A 26 -2.17 6.34 3.13
CA HIS A 26 -1.20 6.37 2.06
C HIS A 26 0.03 7.15 2.51
N VAL A 27 1.21 6.62 2.24
CA VAL A 27 2.46 7.33 2.51
C VAL A 27 2.88 8.02 1.24
N ALA A 28 2.80 9.35 1.22
CA ALA A 28 3.12 10.14 0.04
C ALA A 28 4.64 10.30 -0.08
N ASN A 29 5.27 9.40 -0.81
CA ASN A 29 6.70 9.51 -1.13
C ASN A 29 6.94 9.65 -2.62
N GLN A 30 5.89 9.99 -3.36
CA GLN A 30 5.92 10.13 -4.81
C GLN A 30 5.91 11.61 -5.18
N GLY A 31 6.21 11.86 -6.45
CA GLY A 31 6.16 13.20 -7.01
C GLY A 31 7.54 13.75 -7.27
N ILE A 32 7.55 14.84 -8.03
CA ILE A 32 8.79 15.50 -8.41
C ILE A 32 9.31 16.31 -7.24
N ARG A 33 10.56 16.06 -6.89
CA ARG A 33 11.26 16.80 -5.83
C ARG A 33 12.59 17.25 -6.38
N SER A 34 13.07 18.42 -5.93
CA SER A 34 14.43 18.82 -6.18
C SER A 34 15.37 17.83 -5.49
N THR A 35 16.60 17.72 -5.98
CA THR A 35 17.60 16.86 -5.35
C THR A 35 17.80 17.23 -3.89
N LYS A 36 17.82 18.51 -3.60
CA LYS A 36 17.96 19.01 -2.22
C LYS A 36 16.81 18.56 -1.33
N TYR A 37 15.59 18.65 -1.84
CA TYR A 37 14.40 18.27 -1.07
C TYR A 37 14.35 16.75 -0.86
N LYS A 38 14.71 15.98 -1.88
CA LYS A 38 14.82 14.51 -1.75
C LYS A 38 15.83 14.13 -0.68
N PHE A 39 16.98 14.79 -0.68
CA PHE A 39 18.00 14.55 0.33
C PHE A 39 17.48 14.85 1.73
N LEU A 40 16.80 15.98 1.90
CA LEU A 40 16.21 16.36 3.17
C LEU A 40 15.21 15.31 3.66
N LEU A 41 14.28 14.88 2.80
CA LEU A 41 13.28 13.88 3.15
C LEU A 41 13.93 12.54 3.52
N SER A 42 14.95 12.14 2.76
CA SER A 42 15.70 10.91 3.06
C SER A 42 16.39 10.99 4.42
N SER A 43 16.97 12.15 4.73
CA SER A 43 17.63 12.37 6.02
C SER A 43 16.61 12.32 7.18
N MET A 44 15.36 12.66 6.91
CA MET A 44 14.29 12.59 7.90
C MET A 44 13.67 11.19 8.01
N GLY A 45 14.19 10.24 7.24
CA GLY A 45 13.73 8.85 7.32
C GLY A 45 12.80 8.39 6.22
N LEU A 46 12.56 9.22 5.20
CA LEU A 46 11.75 8.78 4.06
C LEU A 46 12.50 7.69 3.30
N LYS A 47 11.81 6.59 3.02
CA LYS A 47 12.36 5.45 2.30
C LYS A 47 11.68 5.28 0.95
N GLY A 48 12.46 4.99 -0.08
CA GLY A 48 11.90 4.58 -1.37
C GLY A 48 11.30 3.19 -1.29
N GLY A 49 10.30 2.93 -2.12
CA GLY A 49 9.66 1.62 -2.20
C GLY A 49 8.61 1.33 -1.15
N CYS A 50 8.28 2.32 -0.33
CA CYS A 50 7.21 2.20 0.66
C CYS A 50 5.89 1.80 -0.03
N PRO A 51 5.10 0.89 0.55
CA PRO A 51 3.84 0.46 -0.06
C PRO A 51 2.85 1.60 -0.21
N ASP A 52 1.94 1.45 -1.18
CA ASP A 52 0.94 2.49 -1.49
C ASP A 52 -0.03 2.73 -0.36
N LEU A 53 -0.46 1.66 0.29
CA LEU A 53 -1.40 1.73 1.41
C LEU A 53 -0.90 0.90 2.58
N ILE A 54 -1.16 1.41 3.76
CA ILE A 54 -0.93 0.67 4.99
C ILE A 54 -2.29 0.49 5.66
N LEU A 55 -2.64 -0.77 5.94
CA LEU A 55 -3.87 -1.10 6.63
C LEU A 55 -3.51 -1.42 8.07
N GLU A 56 -4.21 -0.80 8.99
CA GLU A 56 -3.99 -1.08 10.41
C GLU A 56 -5.25 -1.68 11.00
N PHE A 57 -5.11 -2.86 11.56
CA PHE A 57 -6.19 -3.61 12.19
C PHE A 57 -6.04 -3.59 13.71
N LYS A 58 -7.06 -4.08 14.41
CA LYS A 58 -7.09 -4.15 15.85
C LYS A 58 -5.81 -4.78 16.42
N GLY A 59 -5.29 -4.20 17.50
CA GLY A 59 -4.09 -4.70 18.14
C GLY A 59 -2.78 -4.24 17.49
N GLY A 60 -2.85 -3.22 16.64
CA GLY A 60 -1.66 -2.71 15.96
C GLY A 60 -1.18 -3.62 14.83
N HIS A 61 -2.03 -4.52 14.34
CA HIS A 61 -1.68 -5.43 13.26
C HIS A 61 -1.63 -4.67 11.93
N MET A 62 -0.44 -4.59 11.33
CA MET A 62 -0.20 -3.81 10.11
C MET A 62 -0.14 -4.73 8.91
N VAL A 63 -0.76 -4.28 7.81
CA VAL A 63 -0.72 -4.99 6.53
C VAL A 63 -0.35 -3.97 5.45
N TYR A 64 0.66 -4.30 4.65
CA TYR A 64 1.12 -3.44 3.57
C TYR A 64 0.47 -3.87 2.25
N VAL A 65 0.07 -2.89 1.46
CA VAL A 65 -0.55 -3.13 0.15
C VAL A 65 0.13 -2.28 -0.91
N GLU A 66 0.70 -2.94 -1.91
CA GLU A 66 1.28 -2.31 -3.09
C GLU A 66 0.33 -2.50 -4.26
N ILE A 67 0.03 -1.42 -4.98
CA ILE A 67 -0.94 -1.45 -6.08
C ILE A 67 -0.20 -1.37 -7.41
N LYS A 68 -0.53 -2.27 -8.33
CA LYS A 68 0.02 -2.30 -9.67
C LYS A 68 -1.09 -2.43 -10.71
N ALA A 69 -1.01 -1.61 -11.77
CA ALA A 69 -1.85 -1.79 -12.95
C ALA A 69 -1.52 -3.15 -13.61
N PRO A 70 -2.37 -3.64 -14.54
CA PRO A 70 -2.20 -5.00 -15.08
C PRO A 70 -0.81 -5.31 -15.64
N LYS A 71 -0.14 -4.32 -16.21
CA LYS A 71 1.22 -4.50 -16.80
C LYS A 71 2.32 -3.95 -15.90
N GLY A 72 1.99 -3.49 -14.70
CA GLY A 72 2.96 -2.91 -13.79
C GLY A 72 3.88 -3.95 -13.20
N VAL A 73 5.10 -3.56 -12.89
CA VAL A 73 6.08 -4.41 -12.22
C VAL A 73 6.69 -3.65 -11.04
N LEU A 74 7.16 -4.40 -10.06
CA LEU A 74 7.80 -3.79 -8.91
C LEU A 74 9.13 -3.16 -9.31
N SER A 75 9.41 -1.95 -8.79
CA SER A 75 10.73 -1.36 -8.89
C SER A 75 11.69 -2.12 -7.98
N LYS A 76 12.98 -1.83 -8.13
CA LYS A 76 14.02 -2.44 -7.29
C LYS A 76 13.78 -2.13 -5.80
N SER A 77 13.47 -0.87 -5.48
CA SER A 77 13.22 -0.47 -4.10
C SER A 77 11.95 -1.10 -3.54
N GLN A 78 10.91 -1.26 -4.36
CA GLN A 78 9.68 -1.93 -3.95
C GLN A 78 9.92 -3.41 -3.65
N ARG A 79 10.73 -4.09 -4.47
CA ARG A 79 11.09 -5.49 -4.22
C ARG A 79 11.90 -5.64 -2.93
N LEU A 80 12.80 -4.72 -2.69
CA LEU A 80 13.59 -4.74 -1.45
C LEU A 80 12.68 -4.57 -0.24
N TRP A 81 11.74 -3.63 -0.30
CA TRP A 81 10.77 -3.43 0.77
C TRP A 81 9.96 -4.70 1.03
N TYR A 82 9.48 -5.32 -0.05
CA TYR A 82 8.73 -6.57 0.05
C TYR A 82 9.54 -7.68 0.71
N ASN A 83 10.80 -7.84 0.30
CA ASN A 83 11.68 -8.87 0.85
C ASN A 83 11.93 -8.64 2.34
N ILE A 84 12.13 -7.39 2.74
CA ILE A 84 12.33 -7.06 4.15
C ILE A 84 11.05 -7.31 4.95
N SER A 85 9.89 -6.97 4.38
CA SER A 85 8.60 -7.26 5.01
C SER A 85 8.45 -8.76 5.27
N SER A 86 8.83 -9.60 4.31
CA SER A 86 8.80 -11.05 4.48
C SER A 86 9.71 -11.50 5.63
N ALA A 87 10.92 -10.95 5.70
CA ALA A 87 11.86 -11.29 6.77
C ALA A 87 11.33 -10.85 8.14
N LEU A 88 10.61 -9.73 8.20
CA LEU A 88 10.00 -9.22 9.43
C LEU A 88 8.66 -9.89 9.73
N LYS A 89 8.16 -10.75 8.84
CA LYS A 89 6.86 -11.40 8.92
C LYS A 89 5.69 -10.41 8.95
N THR A 90 5.87 -9.26 8.29
CA THR A 90 4.80 -8.30 8.09
C THR A 90 4.04 -8.67 6.83
N PRO A 91 2.72 -8.88 6.88
CA PRO A 91 1.95 -9.16 5.67
C PRO A 91 2.10 -8.03 4.66
N HIS A 92 2.46 -8.39 3.43
CA HIS A 92 2.69 -7.43 2.36
C HIS A 92 2.14 -8.02 1.07
N TYR A 93 1.05 -7.41 0.58
CA TYR A 93 0.35 -7.90 -0.59
C TYR A 93 0.62 -7.00 -1.79
N ILE A 94 0.79 -7.61 -2.94
CA ILE A 94 0.92 -6.89 -4.21
C ILE A 94 -0.36 -7.16 -4.98
N LEU A 95 -1.19 -6.13 -5.12
CA LEU A 95 -2.46 -6.22 -5.84
C LEU A 95 -2.25 -5.73 -7.25
N LYS A 96 -2.38 -6.62 -8.22
CA LYS A 96 -2.14 -6.32 -9.61
C LYS A 96 -3.39 -6.61 -10.43
N GLY A 97 -3.78 -5.68 -11.29
CA GLY A 97 -4.93 -5.84 -12.15
C GLY A 97 -5.73 -4.55 -12.31
N GLU A 98 -6.93 -4.68 -12.86
CA GLU A 98 -7.89 -3.59 -12.93
C GLU A 98 -8.64 -3.47 -11.61
N PHE A 99 -9.41 -2.39 -11.46
CA PHE A 99 -10.09 -2.09 -10.20
C PHE A 99 -10.91 -3.27 -9.65
N ASN A 100 -11.67 -3.96 -10.49
CA ASN A 100 -12.50 -5.07 -10.02
C ASN A 100 -11.66 -6.22 -9.46
N ASP A 101 -10.48 -6.47 -10.04
CA ASP A 101 -9.55 -7.48 -9.53
C ASP A 101 -9.02 -7.08 -8.16
N LEU A 102 -8.61 -5.82 -8.03
CA LEU A 102 -8.06 -5.30 -6.78
C LEU A 102 -9.11 -5.27 -5.68
N LYS A 103 -10.34 -4.93 -6.03
CA LYS A 103 -11.46 -4.95 -5.09
C LYS A 103 -11.65 -6.33 -4.47
N LYS A 104 -11.64 -7.38 -5.30
CA LYS A 104 -11.76 -8.76 -4.81
C LYS A 104 -10.59 -9.16 -3.92
N GLN A 105 -9.38 -8.81 -4.34
CA GLN A 105 -8.18 -9.11 -3.57
C GLN A 105 -8.20 -8.38 -2.23
N MET A 106 -8.62 -7.12 -2.23
CA MET A 106 -8.73 -6.35 -0.99
C MET A 106 -9.76 -6.94 -0.03
N ASP A 107 -10.91 -7.38 -0.56
CA ASP A 107 -11.92 -8.04 0.27
C ASP A 107 -11.37 -9.29 0.95
N SER A 108 -10.57 -10.07 0.23
CA SER A 108 -9.92 -11.27 0.80
C SER A 108 -8.93 -10.90 1.92
N ILE A 109 -8.17 -9.83 1.72
CA ILE A 109 -7.22 -9.34 2.73
C ILE A 109 -7.97 -8.92 4.00
N ILE A 110 -9.02 -8.13 3.84
CA ILE A 110 -9.80 -7.65 4.97
C ILE A 110 -10.44 -8.82 5.72
N THR A 111 -11.03 -9.77 4.99
CA THR A 111 -11.64 -10.95 5.60
C THR A 111 -10.61 -11.73 6.43
N LYS A 112 -9.39 -11.85 5.92
CA LYS A 112 -8.33 -12.60 6.60
C LYS A 112 -7.82 -11.90 7.86
N HIS A 113 -7.70 -10.58 7.84
CA HIS A 113 -6.99 -9.84 8.90
C HIS A 113 -7.92 -9.10 9.87
N TYR A 114 -9.16 -8.82 9.48
CA TYR A 114 -10.07 -8.09 10.34
C TYR A 114 -10.53 -8.95 11.52
N LYS A 115 -10.28 -8.44 12.73
CA LYS A 115 -10.74 -9.07 13.99
C LYS A 115 -11.67 -8.10 14.71
N VAL A 116 -12.78 -8.58 15.13
CA VAL A 116 -13.77 -7.76 15.85
C VAL A 116 -13.36 -7.56 17.31
#